data_69e4a2bfc4ac6e554fc1c888089dd1f1
#
_entry.id   69e4a2bfc4ac6e554fc1c888089dd1f1
#
_cell.length_a   1.000
_cell.length_b   1.000
_cell.length_c   1.000
_cell.angle_alpha   90.00
_cell.angle_beta   90.00
_cell.angle_gamma   90.00
#
_symmetry.space_group_name_H-M   'P 1'
#
loop_
_entity.id
_entity.type
_entity.pdbx_description
1 polymer ?
#
loop_
_entity_poly.entity_id
_entity_poly.type
_entity_poly.pdbx_seq_one_letter_code
_entity_poly.pdbx_strand_id
1 'polypeptide(L)'
;MPLQPQRLLNHCFEELSQSYTPRDAILYALGIGLGHDPCDGEDLNYLIEDRLAVVPSFAVTLASPGMWIAAPEFGVDFVKLVHAEQAAWFHAPLPPAADVVGRARVVSLADRGPERGAVVVLERTIHDGTSGVHYCTLQQTLLLRGDGGFGGSPPKSAAALIPDRPPDSRMVVPISPRAALIYRLSGDRNPLHADPAIARRAGFDRPILHGLASYAVAGVAVARACGHAPTHVSALQCRFSGVIFPGDAVEFRIWRDGGRTLFQAFVGERKVLDQGQLSFDGTK
;
A
#
# COMPACT_ATOMS: atom_id res chain seq x y z
N MET A 1 20.26 6.05 -20.11
CA MET A 1 20.43 4.66 -20.64
C MET A 1 19.04 4.11 -20.88
N PRO A 2 18.78 3.30 -21.90
CA PRO A 2 17.51 2.62 -22.05
C PRO A 2 17.33 1.56 -20.95
N LEU A 3 16.08 1.21 -20.66
CA LEU A 3 15.71 0.14 -19.72
C LEU A 3 16.51 -1.13 -19.98
N GLN A 4 16.94 -1.79 -18.92
CA GLN A 4 17.67 -3.07 -18.95
C GLN A 4 16.78 -4.21 -18.43
N PRO A 5 15.87 -4.79 -19.26
CA PRO A 5 14.83 -5.71 -18.80
C PRO A 5 15.39 -6.95 -18.10
N GLN A 6 16.44 -7.54 -18.65
CA GLN A 6 17.04 -8.76 -18.08
C GLN A 6 17.75 -8.49 -16.74
N ARG A 7 18.37 -7.31 -16.59
CA ARG A 7 18.97 -6.92 -15.30
C ARG A 7 17.91 -6.70 -14.23
N LEU A 8 16.76 -6.08 -14.58
CA LEU A 8 15.64 -5.91 -13.68
C LEU A 8 15.06 -7.27 -13.24
N LEU A 9 14.76 -8.16 -14.20
CA LEU A 9 14.19 -9.48 -13.89
C LEU A 9 15.10 -10.36 -13.06
N ASN A 10 16.42 -10.30 -13.29
CA ASN A 10 17.41 -11.13 -12.63
C ASN A 10 18.07 -10.44 -11.43
N HIS A 11 17.54 -9.29 -10.99
CA HIS A 11 18.10 -8.59 -9.84
C HIS A 11 17.97 -9.43 -8.57
N CYS A 12 19.10 -9.71 -7.94
CA CYS A 12 19.18 -10.41 -6.67
C CYS A 12 19.16 -9.39 -5.54
N PHE A 13 18.11 -9.39 -4.74
CA PHE A 13 18.02 -8.56 -3.55
C PHE A 13 18.78 -9.23 -2.39
N GLU A 14 19.48 -8.42 -1.63
CA GLU A 14 19.93 -8.85 -0.31
C GLU A 14 18.75 -9.03 0.64
N GLU A 15 18.88 -9.96 1.57
CA GLU A 15 17.92 -10.13 2.65
C GLU A 15 18.01 -8.93 3.60
N LEU A 16 16.89 -8.34 3.95
CA LEU A 16 16.83 -7.15 4.78
C LEU A 16 16.28 -7.48 6.17
N SER A 17 17.09 -7.26 7.19
CA SER A 17 16.66 -7.37 8.59
C SER A 17 16.24 -6.01 9.13
N GLN A 18 15.14 -6.00 9.91
CA GLN A 18 14.63 -4.81 10.57
C GLN A 18 13.99 -5.20 11.91
N SER A 19 14.31 -4.43 12.96
CA SER A 19 13.56 -4.50 14.23
C SER A 19 12.51 -3.40 14.25
N TYR A 20 11.35 -3.69 14.85
CA TYR A 20 10.35 -2.69 15.18
C TYR A 20 9.83 -2.89 16.61
N THR A 21 9.29 -1.84 17.19
CA THR A 21 8.84 -1.74 18.57
C THR A 21 7.34 -1.40 18.62
N PRO A 22 6.67 -1.50 19.80
CA PRO A 22 5.31 -1.02 19.97
C PRO A 22 5.12 0.43 19.52
N ARG A 23 6.12 1.30 19.78
CA ARG A 23 6.09 2.70 19.32
C ARG A 23 5.97 2.83 17.81
N ASP A 24 6.63 1.97 17.02
CA ASP A 24 6.59 2.03 15.57
C ASP A 24 5.23 1.61 15.04
N ALA A 25 4.61 0.56 15.63
CA ALA A 25 3.27 0.12 15.31
C ALA A 25 2.21 1.18 15.66
N ILE A 26 2.31 1.81 16.84
CA ILE A 26 1.43 2.91 17.28
C ILE A 26 1.59 4.13 16.36
N LEU A 27 2.82 4.50 16.04
CA LEU A 27 3.09 5.63 15.13
C LEU A 27 2.48 5.41 13.75
N TYR A 28 2.56 4.17 13.23
CA TYR A 28 1.90 3.80 11.98
C TYR A 28 0.37 3.92 12.10
N ALA A 29 -0.22 3.39 13.17
CA ALA A 29 -1.65 3.44 13.43
C ALA A 29 -2.17 4.89 13.48
N LEU A 30 -1.46 5.79 14.17
CA LEU A 30 -1.74 7.24 14.17
C LEU A 30 -1.60 7.86 12.77
N GLY A 31 -0.60 7.43 12.01
CA GLY A 31 -0.32 7.91 10.65
C GLY A 31 -1.42 7.57 9.63
N ILE A 32 -2.19 6.52 9.88
CA ILE A 32 -3.34 6.10 9.06
C ILE A 32 -4.69 6.54 9.64
N GLY A 33 -4.69 7.31 10.73
CA GLY A 33 -5.88 7.99 11.27
C GLY A 33 -6.59 7.29 12.41
N LEU A 34 -6.06 6.19 12.96
CA LEU A 34 -6.58 5.62 14.20
C LEU A 34 -6.36 6.60 15.36
N GLY A 35 -7.31 6.68 16.29
CA GLY A 35 -7.30 7.68 17.37
C GLY A 35 -7.74 9.08 16.91
N HIS A 36 -8.43 9.19 15.77
CA HIS A 36 -9.05 10.46 15.36
C HIS A 36 -10.10 10.93 16.38
N ASP A 37 -10.92 10.01 16.87
CA ASP A 37 -11.71 10.20 18.07
C ASP A 37 -10.96 9.59 19.28
N PRO A 38 -10.53 10.41 20.25
CA PRO A 38 -9.78 9.91 21.40
C PRO A 38 -10.64 9.05 22.35
N CYS A 39 -11.96 9.04 22.17
CA CYS A 39 -12.92 8.26 22.94
C CYS A 39 -13.30 6.93 22.26
N ASP A 40 -12.84 6.67 21.04
CA ASP A 40 -13.08 5.41 20.35
C ASP A 40 -12.27 4.28 21.01
N GLY A 41 -12.95 3.49 21.82
CA GLY A 41 -12.33 2.36 22.54
C GLY A 41 -11.76 1.27 21.63
N GLU A 42 -12.26 1.13 20.41
CA GLU A 42 -11.73 0.18 19.43
C GLU A 42 -10.39 0.66 18.86
N ASP A 43 -10.25 1.96 18.59
CA ASP A 43 -9.00 2.56 18.14
C ASP A 43 -7.89 2.39 19.18
N LEU A 44 -8.23 2.49 20.46
CA LEU A 44 -7.26 2.37 21.55
C LEU A 44 -6.58 0.99 21.60
N ASN A 45 -7.16 -0.06 21.02
CA ASN A 45 -6.50 -1.36 20.90
C ASN A 45 -5.27 -1.34 19.98
N TYR A 46 -5.11 -0.30 19.16
CA TYR A 46 -3.98 -0.10 18.24
C TYR A 46 -3.01 1.00 18.71
N LEU A 47 -3.29 1.60 19.88
CA LEU A 47 -2.61 2.83 20.33
C LEU A 47 -2.09 2.75 21.76
N ILE A 48 -2.46 1.71 22.53
CA ILE A 48 -2.05 1.54 23.94
C ILE A 48 -1.29 0.23 24.08
N GLU A 49 -0.10 0.30 24.67
CA GLU A 49 0.90 -0.78 24.74
C GLU A 49 0.36 -2.03 25.44
N ASP A 50 -0.40 -1.89 26.54
CA ASP A 50 -0.88 -3.02 27.35
C ASP A 50 -1.83 -3.99 26.60
N ARG A 51 -2.41 -3.54 25.49
CA ARG A 51 -3.35 -4.32 24.67
C ARG A 51 -3.12 -4.17 23.17
N LEU A 52 -1.89 -3.81 22.80
CA LEU A 52 -1.55 -3.42 21.44
C LEU A 52 -1.78 -4.54 20.43
N ALA A 53 -2.74 -4.35 19.54
CA ALA A 53 -2.90 -5.08 18.32
C ALA A 53 -2.22 -4.32 17.18
N VAL A 54 -1.57 -5.05 16.27
CA VAL A 54 -0.90 -4.41 15.11
C VAL A 54 -1.80 -4.49 13.89
N VAL A 55 -2.00 -3.36 13.22
CA VAL A 55 -2.75 -3.33 11.95
C VAL A 55 -1.96 -4.11 10.89
N PRO A 56 -2.56 -5.12 10.21
CA PRO A 56 -1.81 -5.98 9.28
C PRO A 56 -1.09 -5.21 8.16
N SER A 57 -1.68 -4.11 7.69
CA SER A 57 -1.07 -3.26 6.66
C SER A 57 0.23 -2.58 7.11
N PHE A 58 0.59 -2.59 8.39
CA PHE A 58 1.91 -2.13 8.86
C PHE A 58 3.05 -2.89 8.16
N ALA A 59 2.83 -4.15 7.78
CA ALA A 59 3.78 -4.98 7.04
C ALA A 59 4.32 -4.30 5.77
N VAL A 60 3.57 -3.41 5.12
CA VAL A 60 4.02 -2.74 3.89
C VAL A 60 5.24 -1.84 4.11
N THR A 61 5.46 -1.40 5.36
CA THR A 61 6.60 -0.53 5.73
C THR A 61 7.85 -1.32 6.14
N LEU A 62 7.70 -2.62 6.44
CA LEU A 62 8.76 -3.44 7.02
C LEU A 62 9.74 -3.95 5.96
N ALA A 63 11.03 -3.95 6.29
CA ALA A 63 12.13 -4.49 5.49
C ALA A 63 12.00 -4.17 3.98
N SER A 64 11.73 -2.90 3.68
CA SER A 64 11.57 -2.42 2.31
C SER A 64 12.91 -2.19 1.63
N PRO A 65 13.12 -2.64 0.38
CA PRO A 65 14.33 -2.35 -0.38
C PRO A 65 14.42 -0.87 -0.81
N GLY A 66 13.48 -0.03 -0.38
CA GLY A 66 13.46 1.40 -0.70
C GLY A 66 13.35 1.67 -2.20
N MET A 67 14.13 2.63 -2.67
CA MET A 67 14.11 3.10 -4.07
C MET A 67 15.04 2.31 -4.99
N TRP A 68 15.18 1.00 -4.77
CA TRP A 68 16.09 0.10 -5.48
C TRP A 68 16.08 0.26 -7.01
N ILE A 69 14.87 0.46 -7.58
CA ILE A 69 14.66 0.56 -9.03
C ILE A 69 15.25 1.85 -9.64
N ALA A 70 15.59 2.83 -8.81
CA ALA A 70 16.24 4.07 -9.25
C ALA A 70 17.74 3.91 -9.53
N ALA A 71 18.32 2.72 -9.26
CA ALA A 71 19.71 2.45 -9.52
C ALA A 71 20.02 2.59 -11.02
N PRO A 72 21.10 3.30 -11.39
CA PRO A 72 21.42 3.63 -12.79
C PRO A 72 21.56 2.44 -13.72
N GLU A 73 21.95 1.28 -13.19
CA GLU A 73 22.15 0.05 -13.96
C GLU A 73 20.88 -0.51 -14.57
N PHE A 74 19.69 -0.12 -14.08
CA PHE A 74 18.40 -0.56 -14.64
C PHE A 74 17.94 0.32 -15.80
N GLY A 75 18.43 1.55 -15.90
CA GLY A 75 18.07 2.48 -16.96
C GLY A 75 16.61 2.95 -16.92
N VAL A 76 15.97 2.93 -15.73
CA VAL A 76 14.59 3.33 -15.55
C VAL A 76 14.45 4.86 -15.56
N ASP A 77 13.46 5.38 -16.29
CA ASP A 77 13.04 6.79 -16.20
C ASP A 77 12.22 6.97 -14.89
N PHE A 78 12.97 7.16 -13.80
CA PHE A 78 12.40 7.24 -12.46
C PHE A 78 11.41 8.40 -12.29
N VAL A 79 11.55 9.48 -13.07
CA VAL A 79 10.62 10.63 -13.01
C VAL A 79 9.21 10.25 -13.46
N LYS A 80 9.10 9.25 -14.35
CA LYS A 80 7.84 8.75 -14.87
C LYS A 80 7.35 7.47 -14.21
N LEU A 81 8.03 7.03 -13.15
CA LEU A 81 7.62 5.86 -12.38
C LEU A 81 6.42 6.17 -11.49
N VAL A 82 5.45 5.26 -11.47
CA VAL A 82 4.27 5.35 -10.60
C VAL A 82 4.06 4.03 -9.87
N HIS A 83 3.86 4.08 -8.56
CA HIS A 83 3.32 2.96 -7.79
C HIS A 83 1.84 2.81 -8.15
N ALA A 84 1.52 1.82 -8.97
CA ALA A 84 0.20 1.66 -9.55
C ALA A 84 -0.75 0.82 -8.70
N GLU A 85 -0.25 -0.27 -8.08
CA GLU A 85 -1.07 -1.19 -7.29
C GLU A 85 -0.27 -1.74 -6.10
N GLN A 86 -0.98 -2.01 -5.02
CA GLN A 86 -0.47 -2.72 -3.85
C GLN A 86 -1.40 -3.89 -3.52
N ALA A 87 -0.82 -5.06 -3.30
CA ALA A 87 -1.51 -6.22 -2.74
C ALA A 87 -0.73 -6.77 -1.55
N ALA A 88 -1.46 -7.33 -0.58
CA ALA A 88 -0.90 -8.02 0.58
C ALA A 88 -1.78 -9.22 0.94
N TRP A 89 -1.14 -10.32 1.32
CA TRP A 89 -1.74 -11.50 1.93
C TRP A 89 -1.09 -11.68 3.30
N PHE A 90 -1.91 -11.64 4.35
CA PHE A 90 -1.47 -11.74 5.73
C PHE A 90 -1.68 -13.18 6.19
N HIS A 91 -0.60 -13.85 6.59
CA HIS A 91 -0.59 -15.29 6.92
C HIS A 91 -0.56 -15.54 8.43
N ALA A 92 -0.02 -14.58 9.19
CA ALA A 92 0.00 -14.59 10.64
C ALA A 92 -0.07 -13.16 11.18
N PRO A 93 -0.62 -12.93 12.37
CA PRO A 93 -0.66 -11.62 13.00
C PRO A 93 0.76 -11.12 13.32
N LEU A 94 1.00 -9.84 13.07
CA LEU A 94 2.23 -9.19 13.51
C LEU A 94 2.18 -8.97 15.02
N PRO A 95 3.21 -9.36 15.78
CA PRO A 95 3.29 -9.04 17.21
C PRO A 95 3.59 -7.54 17.41
N PRO A 96 3.40 -6.98 18.63
CA PRO A 96 3.71 -5.59 18.94
C PRO A 96 5.18 -5.18 18.71
N ALA A 97 6.09 -6.13 18.80
CA ALA A 97 7.52 -5.96 18.51
C ALA A 97 8.08 -7.23 17.90
N ALA A 98 8.99 -7.12 16.94
CA ALA A 98 9.70 -8.25 16.36
C ALA A 98 10.99 -7.80 15.66
N ASP A 99 11.90 -8.76 15.50
CA ASP A 99 12.93 -8.73 14.48
C ASP A 99 12.38 -9.45 13.25
N VAL A 100 12.33 -8.76 12.13
CA VAL A 100 11.78 -9.32 10.89
C VAL A 100 12.82 -9.38 9.79
N VAL A 101 12.63 -10.32 8.89
CA VAL A 101 13.46 -10.52 7.71
C VAL A 101 12.58 -10.42 6.46
N GLY A 102 12.96 -9.51 5.56
CA GLY A 102 12.31 -9.32 4.27
C GLY A 102 13.13 -9.89 3.12
N ARG A 103 12.45 -10.66 2.25
CA ARG A 103 13.03 -11.19 1.01
C ARG A 103 12.24 -10.63 -0.16
N ALA A 104 12.96 -10.01 -1.11
CA ALA A 104 12.35 -9.39 -2.27
C ALA A 104 12.79 -10.07 -3.57
N ARG A 105 11.92 -10.05 -4.59
CA ARG A 105 12.24 -10.48 -5.95
C ARG A 105 11.35 -9.79 -6.96
N VAL A 106 11.85 -9.56 -8.16
CA VAL A 106 11.02 -9.17 -9.29
C VAL A 106 10.35 -10.44 -9.84
N VAL A 107 9.02 -10.48 -9.80
CA VAL A 107 8.26 -11.65 -10.25
C VAL A 107 7.70 -11.48 -11.65
N SER A 108 7.64 -10.27 -12.16
CA SER A 108 7.14 -9.99 -13.49
C SER A 108 7.67 -8.66 -14.02
N LEU A 109 8.00 -8.64 -15.31
CA LEU A 109 8.23 -7.44 -16.09
C LEU A 109 7.51 -7.62 -17.43
N ALA A 110 6.59 -6.72 -17.75
CA ALA A 110 5.74 -6.81 -18.94
C ALA A 110 5.80 -5.51 -19.74
N ASP A 111 6.02 -5.63 -21.04
CA ASP A 111 5.98 -4.50 -21.98
C ASP A 111 4.54 -4.18 -22.38
N ARG A 112 4.18 -2.90 -22.36
CA ARG A 112 2.88 -2.41 -22.82
C ARG A 112 2.98 -1.60 -24.12
N GLY A 113 4.17 -1.59 -24.71
CA GLY A 113 4.52 -0.80 -25.89
C GLY A 113 5.09 0.58 -25.53
N PRO A 114 5.72 1.23 -26.54
CA PRO A 114 6.49 2.46 -26.30
C PRO A 114 5.66 3.62 -25.74
N GLU A 115 4.37 3.67 -26.03
CA GLU A 115 3.49 4.75 -25.55
C GLU A 115 2.92 4.50 -24.15
N ARG A 116 2.78 3.23 -23.75
CA ARG A 116 2.14 2.85 -22.49
C ARG A 116 3.13 2.39 -21.42
N GLY A 117 4.42 2.30 -21.78
CA GLY A 117 5.50 1.95 -20.86
C GLY A 117 5.53 0.47 -20.51
N ALA A 118 6.09 0.15 -19.35
CA ALA A 118 6.22 -1.21 -18.83
C ALA A 118 5.61 -1.34 -17.43
N VAL A 119 5.35 -2.58 -17.02
CA VAL A 119 4.87 -2.93 -15.68
C VAL A 119 5.86 -3.88 -15.02
N VAL A 120 6.31 -3.52 -13.82
CA VAL A 120 7.16 -4.35 -12.96
C VAL A 120 6.35 -4.76 -11.74
N VAL A 121 6.39 -6.04 -11.37
CA VAL A 121 5.83 -6.53 -10.11
C VAL A 121 6.99 -6.99 -9.22
N LEU A 122 7.13 -6.31 -8.09
CA LEU A 122 8.01 -6.69 -6.99
C LEU A 122 7.19 -7.47 -5.96
N GLU A 123 7.65 -8.67 -5.62
CA GLU A 123 7.13 -9.44 -4.50
C GLU A 123 8.10 -9.35 -3.33
N ARG A 124 7.56 -9.19 -2.13
CA ARG A 124 8.32 -9.23 -0.88
C ARG A 124 7.60 -10.09 0.14
N THR A 125 8.32 -10.98 0.80
CA THR A 125 7.84 -11.76 1.94
C THR A 125 8.46 -11.23 3.22
N ILE A 126 7.68 -11.22 4.31
CA ILE A 126 8.15 -10.81 5.65
C ILE A 126 8.02 -12.01 6.57
N HIS A 127 9.11 -12.32 7.23
CA HIS A 127 9.21 -13.44 8.17
C HIS A 127 9.72 -12.96 9.53
N ASP A 128 9.36 -13.68 10.58
CA ASP A 128 10.00 -13.54 11.88
C ASP A 128 11.48 -13.96 11.77
N GLY A 129 12.37 -13.11 12.28
CA GLY A 129 13.81 -13.33 12.18
C GLY A 129 14.34 -14.47 13.06
N THR A 130 13.57 -14.89 14.06
CA THR A 130 13.96 -15.94 15.01
C THR A 130 13.25 -17.25 14.70
N SER A 131 11.92 -17.24 14.62
CA SER A 131 11.09 -18.44 14.43
C SER A 131 10.89 -18.81 12.96
N GLY A 132 11.10 -17.87 12.03
CA GLY A 132 10.82 -18.05 10.61
C GLY A 132 9.34 -18.01 10.24
N VAL A 133 8.43 -17.67 11.16
CA VAL A 133 7.00 -17.53 10.88
C VAL A 133 6.80 -16.55 9.72
N HIS A 134 6.04 -16.98 8.71
CA HIS A 134 5.72 -16.16 7.54
C HIS A 134 4.54 -15.23 7.88
N TYR A 135 4.81 -13.95 8.09
CA TYR A 135 3.79 -12.96 8.43
C TYR A 135 2.95 -12.54 7.24
N CYS A 136 3.60 -12.21 6.12
CA CYS A 136 2.86 -11.74 4.94
C CYS A 136 3.65 -11.90 3.64
N THR A 137 2.91 -11.89 2.53
CA THR A 137 3.41 -11.69 1.17
C THR A 137 2.86 -10.38 0.64
N LEU A 138 3.72 -9.54 0.09
CA LEU A 138 3.40 -8.23 -0.45
C LEU A 138 3.73 -8.21 -1.94
N GLN A 139 2.86 -7.61 -2.76
CA GLN A 139 3.18 -7.35 -4.17
C GLN A 139 2.96 -5.87 -4.46
N GLN A 140 3.98 -5.25 -5.02
CA GLN A 140 4.00 -3.87 -5.49
C GLN A 140 4.05 -3.86 -7.01
N THR A 141 3.06 -3.24 -7.64
CA THR A 141 3.05 -3.05 -9.09
C THR A 141 3.51 -1.64 -9.42
N LEU A 142 4.61 -1.54 -10.15
CA LEU A 142 5.18 -0.28 -10.63
C LEU A 142 4.90 -0.12 -12.12
N LEU A 143 4.41 1.06 -12.50
CA LEU A 143 4.23 1.46 -13.89
C LEU A 143 5.38 2.38 -14.31
N LEU A 144 6.18 1.93 -15.26
CA LEU A 144 7.32 2.62 -15.85
C LEU A 144 6.83 3.29 -17.14
N ARG A 145 6.27 4.51 -17.05
CA ARG A 145 5.62 5.18 -18.17
C ARG A 145 6.57 5.58 -19.31
N GLY A 146 7.87 5.68 -19.01
CA GLY A 146 8.92 6.07 -19.98
C GLY A 146 9.62 4.90 -20.65
N ASP A 147 9.36 3.64 -20.26
CA ASP A 147 10.28 2.53 -20.48
C ASP A 147 9.63 1.33 -21.19
N GLY A 148 8.77 1.57 -22.17
CA GLY A 148 8.15 0.52 -23.00
C GLY A 148 8.85 0.31 -24.34
N GLY A 149 8.42 -0.75 -25.07
CA GLY A 149 8.88 -1.03 -26.43
C GLY A 149 10.08 -1.98 -26.52
N PHE A 150 10.38 -2.72 -25.44
CA PHE A 150 11.45 -3.74 -25.45
C PHE A 150 10.95 -5.14 -25.87
N GLY A 151 9.64 -5.32 -26.09
CA GLY A 151 9.01 -6.57 -26.50
C GLY A 151 8.67 -7.51 -25.33
N GLY A 152 7.88 -8.53 -25.62
CA GLY A 152 7.44 -9.51 -24.63
C GLY A 152 5.92 -9.60 -24.53
N SER A 153 5.43 -10.44 -23.60
CA SER A 153 3.98 -10.61 -23.40
C SER A 153 3.39 -9.44 -22.61
N PRO A 154 2.19 -8.97 -22.97
CA PRO A 154 1.50 -7.97 -22.17
C PRO A 154 1.17 -8.49 -20.77
N PRO A 155 1.01 -7.59 -19.78
CA PRO A 155 0.70 -8.01 -18.42
C PRO A 155 -0.65 -8.73 -18.37
N LYS A 156 -0.73 -9.83 -17.63
CA LYS A 156 -2.01 -10.46 -17.29
C LYS A 156 -2.69 -9.58 -16.25
N SER A 157 -3.82 -8.98 -16.57
CA SER A 157 -4.62 -8.23 -15.60
C SER A 157 -5.58 -9.21 -14.90
N ALA A 158 -5.45 -9.31 -13.60
CA ALA A 158 -6.44 -9.97 -12.73
C ALA A 158 -7.26 -8.91 -11.98
N ALA A 159 -7.66 -7.85 -12.68
CA ALA A 159 -8.40 -6.75 -12.07
C ALA A 159 -9.71 -7.25 -11.44
N ALA A 160 -9.96 -6.88 -10.18
CA ALA A 160 -11.25 -7.08 -9.56
C ALA A 160 -12.31 -6.27 -10.31
N LEU A 161 -13.35 -6.94 -10.80
CA LEU A 161 -14.45 -6.25 -11.47
C LEU A 161 -15.37 -5.66 -10.40
N ILE A 162 -15.44 -4.34 -10.36
CA ILE A 162 -16.42 -3.63 -9.53
C ILE A 162 -17.81 -3.83 -10.14
N PRO A 163 -18.83 -4.25 -9.37
CA PRO A 163 -20.16 -4.49 -9.89
C PRO A 163 -20.82 -3.21 -10.44
N ASP A 164 -21.53 -3.35 -11.56
CA ASP A 164 -22.32 -2.26 -12.14
C ASP A 164 -23.70 -2.16 -11.44
N ARG A 165 -23.66 -1.86 -10.15
CA ARG A 165 -24.82 -1.62 -9.29
C ARG A 165 -24.45 -0.65 -8.16
N PRO A 166 -25.38 -0.02 -7.49
CA PRO A 166 -25.10 0.79 -6.31
C PRO A 166 -24.30 0.00 -5.25
N PRO A 167 -23.43 0.67 -4.48
CA PRO A 167 -22.69 0.04 -3.40
C PRO A 167 -23.65 -0.39 -2.27
N ASP A 168 -23.31 -1.50 -1.62
CA ASP A 168 -24.09 -2.03 -0.48
C ASP A 168 -23.91 -1.16 0.78
N SER A 169 -22.75 -0.51 0.91
CA SER A 169 -22.50 0.45 2.00
C SER A 169 -21.53 1.55 1.57
N ARG A 170 -21.54 2.64 2.31
CA ARG A 170 -20.64 3.78 2.15
C ARG A 170 -20.09 4.19 3.51
N MET A 171 -18.83 4.61 3.52
CA MET A 171 -18.15 5.14 4.69
C MET A 171 -17.31 6.35 4.29
N VAL A 172 -17.38 7.42 5.04
CA VAL A 172 -16.54 8.61 4.85
C VAL A 172 -15.51 8.68 5.97
N VAL A 173 -14.25 8.81 5.59
CA VAL A 173 -13.13 8.91 6.52
C VAL A 173 -12.41 10.24 6.31
N PRO A 174 -12.32 11.11 7.34
CA PRO A 174 -11.54 12.32 7.29
C PRO A 174 -10.05 12.00 7.37
N ILE A 175 -9.26 12.55 6.46
CA ILE A 175 -7.80 12.42 6.50
C ILE A 175 -7.23 13.56 7.32
N SER A 176 -6.52 13.24 8.40
CA SER A 176 -5.88 14.26 9.24
C SER A 176 -4.97 15.16 8.41
N PRO A 177 -4.99 16.49 8.60
CA PRO A 177 -4.03 17.39 7.97
C PRO A 177 -2.56 17.06 8.29
N ARG A 178 -2.31 16.29 9.35
CA ARG A 178 -0.99 15.83 9.79
C ARG A 178 -0.63 14.42 9.30
N ALA A 179 -1.55 13.70 8.64
CA ALA A 179 -1.39 12.29 8.29
C ALA A 179 -0.07 12.01 7.54
N ALA A 180 0.24 12.77 6.49
CA ALA A 180 1.47 12.57 5.72
C ALA A 180 2.74 12.81 6.55
N LEU A 181 2.72 13.82 7.45
CA LEU A 181 3.86 14.14 8.32
C LEU A 181 4.10 13.07 9.40
N ILE A 182 3.06 12.38 9.84
CA ILE A 182 3.17 11.27 10.78
C ILE A 182 3.57 10.01 10.01
N TYR A 183 2.86 9.66 8.93
CA TYR A 183 3.08 8.42 8.18
C TYR A 183 4.51 8.30 7.63
N ARG A 184 5.13 9.42 7.17
CA ARG A 184 6.53 9.41 6.68
C ARG A 184 7.55 8.90 7.70
N LEU A 185 7.21 8.92 8.99
CA LEU A 185 8.08 8.41 10.05
C LEU A 185 8.11 6.87 10.08
N SER A 186 7.19 6.21 9.40
CA SER A 186 7.18 4.76 9.19
C SER A 186 8.04 4.30 8.01
N GLY A 187 8.94 5.16 7.49
CA GLY A 187 9.99 4.78 6.53
C GLY A 187 10.00 5.53 5.21
N ASP A 188 8.85 5.94 4.67
CA ASP A 188 8.79 6.69 3.41
C ASP A 188 8.97 8.20 3.63
N ARG A 189 10.21 8.66 3.49
CA ARG A 189 10.61 10.08 3.68
C ARG A 189 10.63 10.87 2.37
N ASN A 190 9.99 10.40 1.31
CA ASN A 190 9.91 11.15 0.05
C ASN A 190 9.38 12.58 0.31
N PRO A 191 10.14 13.64 -0.06
CA PRO A 191 9.75 15.01 0.21
C PRO A 191 8.47 15.45 -0.50
N LEU A 192 7.99 14.72 -1.49
CA LEU A 192 6.70 14.94 -2.16
C LEU A 192 5.52 14.98 -1.16
N HIS A 193 5.65 14.28 -0.03
CA HIS A 193 4.63 14.16 1.00
C HIS A 193 4.77 15.17 2.14
N ALA A 194 5.81 16.03 2.10
CA ALA A 194 6.11 16.93 3.21
C ALA A 194 6.51 18.35 2.77
N ASP A 195 7.19 18.51 1.62
CA ASP A 195 7.71 19.77 1.14
C ASP A 195 6.80 20.39 0.08
N PRO A 196 6.17 21.57 0.36
CA PRO A 196 5.31 22.23 -0.61
C PRO A 196 6.03 22.68 -1.89
N ALA A 197 7.33 22.97 -1.84
CA ALA A 197 8.09 23.36 -3.03
C ALA A 197 8.32 22.15 -3.95
N ILE A 198 8.61 21.00 -3.37
CA ILE A 198 8.74 19.73 -4.12
C ILE A 198 7.40 19.34 -4.72
N ALA A 199 6.31 19.39 -3.94
CA ALA A 199 4.97 19.07 -4.41
C ALA A 199 4.57 19.92 -5.62
N ARG A 200 4.78 21.25 -5.56
CA ARG A 200 4.51 22.17 -6.70
C ARG A 200 5.33 21.84 -7.92
N ARG A 201 6.61 21.51 -7.77
CA ARG A 201 7.45 21.07 -8.92
C ARG A 201 6.97 19.76 -9.54
N ALA A 202 6.35 18.90 -8.75
CA ALA A 202 5.73 17.67 -9.22
C ALA A 202 4.31 17.87 -9.80
N GLY A 203 3.81 19.11 -9.86
CA GLY A 203 2.49 19.46 -10.43
C GLY A 203 1.33 19.36 -9.44
N PHE A 204 1.59 19.34 -8.12
CA PHE A 204 0.56 19.35 -7.08
C PHE A 204 0.55 20.67 -6.33
N ASP A 205 -0.64 21.17 -5.96
CA ASP A 205 -0.78 22.44 -5.24
C ASP A 205 -0.17 22.39 -3.82
N ARG A 206 -0.14 21.20 -3.22
CA ARG A 206 0.36 20.93 -1.86
C ARG A 206 0.87 19.51 -1.72
N PRO A 207 1.61 19.16 -0.64
CA PRO A 207 2.04 17.79 -0.38
C PRO A 207 0.87 16.80 -0.39
N ILE A 208 1.05 15.66 -1.07
CA ILE A 208 0.06 14.60 -1.18
C ILE A 208 0.21 13.58 -0.07
N LEU A 209 -0.84 12.84 0.25
CA LEU A 209 -0.76 11.68 1.13
C LEU A 209 -0.03 10.53 0.42
N HIS A 210 0.73 9.73 1.18
CA HIS A 210 1.36 8.52 0.68
C HIS A 210 0.31 7.55 0.14
N GLY A 211 0.58 6.93 -1.00
CA GLY A 211 -0.31 5.90 -1.57
C GLY A 211 -0.54 4.75 -0.58
N LEU A 212 0.53 4.28 0.07
CA LEU A 212 0.45 3.21 1.08
C LEU A 212 -0.32 3.62 2.35
N ALA A 213 -0.34 4.91 2.72
CA ALA A 213 -1.24 5.38 3.78
C ALA A 213 -2.71 5.29 3.33
N SER A 214 -3.01 5.70 2.10
CA SER A 214 -4.37 5.58 1.53
C SER A 214 -4.83 4.13 1.46
N TYR A 215 -3.93 3.21 1.09
CA TYR A 215 -4.14 1.77 1.11
C TYR A 215 -4.48 1.25 2.51
N ALA A 216 -3.74 1.67 3.52
CA ALA A 216 -3.97 1.26 4.91
C ALA A 216 -5.29 1.82 5.46
N VAL A 217 -5.60 3.09 5.19
CA VAL A 217 -6.89 3.71 5.54
C VAL A 217 -8.04 2.91 4.93
N ALA A 218 -7.91 2.48 3.66
CA ALA A 218 -8.90 1.63 3.01
C ALA A 218 -9.10 0.31 3.74
N GLY A 219 -8.01 -0.36 4.14
CA GLY A 219 -8.07 -1.62 4.90
C GLY A 219 -8.87 -1.48 6.20
N VAL A 220 -8.60 -0.42 6.97
CA VAL A 220 -9.31 -0.13 8.24
C VAL A 220 -10.78 0.24 7.97
N ALA A 221 -11.04 1.17 7.06
CA ALA A 221 -12.38 1.68 6.78
C ALA A 221 -13.32 0.58 6.25
N VAL A 222 -12.84 -0.19 5.28
CA VAL A 222 -13.64 -1.25 4.66
C VAL A 222 -13.89 -2.40 5.63
N ALA A 223 -12.88 -2.79 6.45
CA ALA A 223 -13.06 -3.81 7.48
C ALA A 223 -14.18 -3.41 8.46
N ARG A 224 -14.12 -2.19 9.00
CA ARG A 224 -15.14 -1.64 9.92
C ARG A 224 -16.52 -1.56 9.29
N ALA A 225 -16.62 -1.08 8.05
CA ALA A 225 -17.89 -1.02 7.32
C ALA A 225 -18.49 -2.42 7.09
N CYS A 226 -17.67 -3.48 7.13
CA CYS A 226 -18.11 -4.87 7.07
C CYS A 226 -18.36 -5.50 8.44
N GLY A 227 -18.14 -4.79 9.55
CA GLY A 227 -18.32 -5.29 10.92
C GLY A 227 -17.14 -6.14 11.42
N HIS A 228 -15.96 -5.98 10.83
CA HIS A 228 -14.75 -6.70 11.23
C HIS A 228 -13.71 -5.77 11.84
N ALA A 229 -12.96 -6.27 12.82
CA ALA A 229 -11.75 -5.59 13.28
C ALA A 229 -10.69 -5.58 12.16
N PRO A 230 -9.88 -4.51 12.02
CA PRO A 230 -8.79 -4.45 11.05
C PRO A 230 -7.81 -5.63 11.11
N THR A 231 -7.62 -6.24 12.27
CA THR A 231 -6.78 -7.44 12.47
C THR A 231 -7.30 -8.71 11.80
N HIS A 232 -8.58 -8.75 11.42
CA HIS A 232 -9.18 -9.91 10.72
C HIS A 232 -8.99 -9.86 9.20
N VAL A 233 -8.33 -8.82 8.69
CA VAL A 233 -8.03 -8.71 7.26
C VAL A 233 -6.95 -9.73 6.90
N SER A 234 -7.28 -10.69 6.04
CA SER A 234 -6.36 -11.73 5.54
C SER A 234 -5.74 -11.37 4.18
N ALA A 235 -6.42 -10.52 3.40
CA ALA A 235 -5.83 -9.97 2.17
C ALA A 235 -6.42 -8.60 1.86
N LEU A 236 -5.60 -7.74 1.29
CA LEU A 236 -5.99 -6.42 0.81
C LEU A 236 -5.25 -6.10 -0.48
N GLN A 237 -5.97 -5.63 -1.49
CA GLN A 237 -5.38 -5.11 -2.71
C GLN A 237 -6.14 -3.89 -3.23
N CYS A 238 -5.46 -2.96 -3.88
CA CYS A 238 -6.10 -1.87 -4.63
C CYS A 238 -5.15 -1.24 -5.65
N ARG A 239 -5.75 -0.52 -6.60
CA ARG A 239 -5.08 0.33 -7.56
C ARG A 239 -5.15 1.79 -7.11
N PHE A 240 -4.02 2.49 -7.22
CA PHE A 240 -3.95 3.94 -7.01
C PHE A 240 -4.38 4.66 -8.29
N SER A 241 -5.52 5.35 -8.24
CA SER A 241 -6.13 6.02 -9.40
C SER A 241 -6.08 7.54 -9.33
N GLY A 242 -5.81 8.09 -8.16
CA GLY A 242 -5.67 9.53 -7.93
C GLY A 242 -5.00 9.82 -6.60
N VAL A 243 -4.61 11.06 -6.40
CA VAL A 243 -3.96 11.51 -5.17
C VAL A 243 -5.00 11.89 -4.11
N ILE A 244 -4.65 11.71 -2.85
CA ILE A 244 -5.39 12.23 -1.69
C ILE A 244 -4.51 13.30 -1.05
N PHE A 245 -5.11 14.39 -0.63
CA PHE A 245 -4.40 15.42 0.12
C PHE A 245 -4.72 15.29 1.62
N PRO A 246 -3.74 15.53 2.52
CA PRO A 246 -4.05 15.73 3.92
C PRO A 246 -5.14 16.78 4.12
N GLY A 247 -6.18 16.44 4.88
CA GLY A 247 -7.40 17.25 5.07
C GLY A 247 -8.59 16.90 4.17
N ASP A 248 -8.40 16.02 3.18
CA ASP A 248 -9.51 15.51 2.38
C ASP A 248 -10.44 14.60 3.20
N ALA A 249 -11.71 14.49 2.78
CA ALA A 249 -12.64 13.46 3.21
C ALA A 249 -12.76 12.41 2.12
N VAL A 250 -12.48 11.14 2.44
CA VAL A 250 -12.49 10.02 1.49
C VAL A 250 -13.74 9.20 1.67
N GLU A 251 -14.59 9.11 0.63
CA GLU A 251 -15.75 8.22 0.59
C GLU A 251 -15.32 6.85 0.05
N PHE A 252 -15.51 5.80 0.83
CA PHE A 252 -15.39 4.40 0.43
C PHE A 252 -16.76 3.88 0.00
N ARG A 253 -16.85 3.34 -1.22
CA ARG A 253 -18.03 2.64 -1.76
C ARG A 253 -17.72 1.16 -1.76
N ILE A 254 -18.56 0.35 -1.12
CA ILE A 254 -18.27 -1.03 -0.77
C ILE A 254 -19.36 -1.94 -1.32
N TRP A 255 -18.93 -3.05 -1.96
CA TRP A 255 -19.80 -4.10 -2.50
C TRP A 255 -19.43 -5.45 -1.88
N ARG A 256 -20.44 -6.22 -1.49
CA ARG A 256 -20.31 -7.61 -1.06
C ARG A 256 -20.75 -8.49 -2.22
N ASP A 257 -19.85 -9.28 -2.77
CA ASP A 257 -20.09 -10.08 -3.98
C ASP A 257 -19.45 -11.46 -3.88
N GLY A 258 -20.26 -12.51 -3.77
CA GLY A 258 -19.80 -13.89 -3.75
C GLY A 258 -18.74 -14.21 -2.69
N GLY A 259 -18.89 -13.69 -1.47
CA GLY A 259 -17.92 -13.85 -0.38
C GLY A 259 -16.70 -12.91 -0.45
N ARG A 260 -16.62 -12.06 -1.48
CA ARG A 260 -15.57 -11.04 -1.62
C ARG A 260 -16.10 -9.68 -1.22
N THR A 261 -15.25 -8.87 -0.62
CA THR A 261 -15.52 -7.44 -0.36
C THR A 261 -14.75 -6.61 -1.38
N LEU A 262 -15.47 -5.92 -2.24
CA LEU A 262 -14.92 -5.03 -3.26
C LEU A 262 -15.14 -3.58 -2.85
N PHE A 263 -14.22 -2.69 -3.24
CA PHE A 263 -14.36 -1.27 -2.91
C PHE A 263 -13.72 -0.34 -3.93
N GLN A 264 -14.21 0.89 -3.93
CA GLN A 264 -13.60 2.06 -4.57
C GLN A 264 -13.54 3.19 -3.54
N ALA A 265 -12.63 4.14 -3.72
CA ALA A 265 -12.54 5.33 -2.88
C ALA A 265 -12.56 6.61 -3.72
N PHE A 266 -13.24 7.64 -3.19
CA PHE A 266 -13.43 8.92 -3.88
C PHE A 266 -13.16 10.11 -2.95
N VAL A 267 -12.67 11.20 -3.52
CA VAL A 267 -12.64 12.54 -2.92
C VAL A 267 -13.53 13.43 -3.79
N GLY A 268 -14.73 13.75 -3.31
CA GLY A 268 -15.78 14.30 -4.17
C GLY A 268 -16.12 13.32 -5.31
N GLU A 269 -15.99 13.77 -6.55
CA GLU A 269 -16.21 12.91 -7.73
C GLU A 269 -14.93 12.23 -8.24
N ARG A 270 -13.77 12.63 -7.73
CA ARG A 270 -12.48 12.10 -8.17
C ARG A 270 -12.18 10.74 -7.53
N LYS A 271 -12.11 9.69 -8.33
CA LYS A 271 -11.71 8.36 -7.88
C LYS A 271 -10.22 8.37 -7.50
N VAL A 272 -9.92 7.93 -6.30
CA VAL A 272 -8.56 7.89 -5.74
C VAL A 272 -8.03 6.48 -5.55
N LEU A 273 -8.90 5.50 -5.21
CA LEU A 273 -8.59 4.08 -5.22
C LEU A 273 -9.62 3.35 -6.08
N ASP A 274 -9.16 2.33 -6.81
CA ASP A 274 -9.98 1.51 -7.70
C ASP A 274 -9.64 0.04 -7.57
N GLN A 275 -10.52 -0.85 -8.04
CA GLN A 275 -10.32 -2.29 -8.06
C GLN A 275 -9.91 -2.83 -6.68
N GLY A 276 -10.43 -2.19 -5.63
CA GLY A 276 -10.16 -2.61 -4.27
C GLY A 276 -10.81 -3.95 -3.96
N GLN A 277 -10.07 -4.83 -3.33
CA GLN A 277 -10.57 -6.10 -2.80
C GLN A 277 -10.00 -6.35 -1.42
N LEU A 278 -10.85 -6.85 -0.54
CA LEU A 278 -10.50 -7.19 0.83
C LEU A 278 -11.09 -8.55 1.18
N SER A 279 -10.33 -9.38 1.89
CA SER A 279 -10.75 -10.67 2.41
C SER A 279 -10.51 -10.73 3.92
N PHE A 280 -11.30 -11.54 4.60
CA PHE A 280 -11.22 -11.74 6.04
C PHE A 280 -10.87 -13.19 6.38
N ASP A 281 -10.27 -13.40 7.56
CA ASP A 281 -10.04 -14.74 8.10
C ASP A 281 -11.37 -15.50 8.25
N GLY A 282 -11.38 -16.78 7.87
CA GLY A 282 -12.55 -17.66 8.00
C GLY A 282 -13.63 -17.48 6.96
N THR A 283 -13.52 -16.56 6.00
CA THR A 283 -14.39 -16.48 4.83
C THR A 283 -13.77 -17.28 3.68
N LYS A 284 -14.23 -18.52 3.50
CA LYS A 284 -13.95 -19.36 2.31
C LYS A 284 -15.03 -19.17 1.26
#